data_5a564b39cc7972d414dbf1bc22dc3343
#
_entry.id   5a564b39cc7972d414dbf1bc22dc3343
#
_cell.length_a   1.000
_cell.length_b   1.000
_cell.length_c   1.000
_cell.angle_alpha   90.00
_cell.angle_beta   90.00
_cell.angle_gamma   90.00
#
_symmetry.space_group_name_H-M   'P 1'
#
loop_
_entity.id
_entity.type
_entity.pdbx_description
1 polymer ?
#
loop_
_entity_poly.entity_id
_entity_poly.type
_entity_poly.pdbx_seq_one_letter_code
_entity_poly.pdbx_strand_id
1 'polypeptide(L)'
;MKGRLAAALGALCLASAVHAADPTVANLTSGLSFGEYSSPTPVGQGQVDSDTLYFIDEKVGALGKAWYIFFDPAGSKDIFANITFDAPITGVFSSKANLDGSNATYGAPGINYGTSIFIGLESRDQFSVAGNVLTIDWRAVDPGDRIRVFTQTSAVPEPETYALFMAGLLAVGFIARRRTRD
;
A
#
# COMPACT_ATOMS: atom_id res chain seq x y z
N MET A 1 -24.32 -53.17 21.25
CA MET A 1 -24.28 -52.05 20.32
C MET A 1 -23.47 -50.93 20.95
N LYS A 2 -22.23 -50.67 20.52
CA LYS A 2 -21.38 -49.58 21.03
C LYS A 2 -21.22 -48.57 19.89
N GLY A 3 -21.96 -47.46 19.97
CA GLY A 3 -21.87 -46.37 19.02
C GLY A 3 -20.54 -45.62 19.19
N ARG A 4 -19.76 -45.50 18.11
CA ARG A 4 -18.56 -44.66 18.04
C ARG A 4 -18.98 -43.29 17.54
N LEU A 5 -18.93 -42.32 18.42
CA LEU A 5 -19.03 -40.90 18.05
C LEU A 5 -17.75 -40.52 17.27
N ALA A 6 -17.87 -40.18 16.00
CA ALA A 6 -16.81 -39.54 15.21
C ALA A 6 -16.87 -38.05 15.48
N ALA A 7 -15.91 -37.53 16.22
CA ALA A 7 -15.72 -36.10 16.37
C ALA A 7 -15.07 -35.53 15.08
N ALA A 8 -15.82 -34.79 14.30
CA ALA A 8 -15.29 -34.00 13.17
C ALA A 8 -14.64 -32.74 13.74
N LEU A 9 -13.31 -32.70 13.77
CA LEU A 9 -12.55 -31.50 14.10
C LEU A 9 -12.53 -30.62 12.82
N GLY A 10 -13.38 -29.60 12.76
CA GLY A 10 -13.34 -28.57 11.74
C GLY A 10 -12.15 -27.64 12.01
N ALA A 11 -11.10 -27.73 11.19
CA ALA A 11 -10.01 -26.76 11.22
C ALA A 11 -10.50 -25.44 10.61
N LEU A 12 -10.69 -24.43 11.43
CA LEU A 12 -10.98 -23.07 11.02
C LEU A 12 -9.66 -22.44 10.55
N CYS A 13 -9.42 -22.40 9.24
CA CYS A 13 -8.30 -21.65 8.67
C CYS A 13 -8.61 -20.15 8.75
N LEU A 14 -8.00 -19.45 9.69
CA LEU A 14 -7.97 -17.99 9.71
C LEU A 14 -7.00 -17.54 8.62
N ALA A 15 -7.52 -17.05 7.50
CA ALA A 15 -6.72 -16.34 6.51
C ALA A 15 -6.34 -14.99 7.11
N SER A 16 -5.08 -14.83 7.52
CA SER A 16 -4.53 -13.53 7.86
C SER A 16 -4.36 -12.73 6.57
N ALA A 17 -5.06 -11.62 6.42
CA ALA A 17 -4.75 -10.66 5.38
C ALA A 17 -3.33 -10.14 5.63
N VAL A 18 -2.41 -10.38 4.69
CA VAL A 18 -1.08 -9.76 4.72
C VAL A 18 -1.30 -8.30 4.34
N HIS A 19 -1.20 -7.43 5.31
CA HIS A 19 -1.18 -5.98 5.07
C HIS A 19 0.21 -5.60 4.56
N ALA A 20 0.29 -4.73 3.55
CA ALA A 20 1.56 -4.16 3.12
C ALA A 20 2.14 -3.34 4.29
N ALA A 21 3.45 -3.44 4.50
CA ALA A 21 4.09 -2.63 5.53
C ALA A 21 4.17 -1.16 5.09
N ASP A 22 4.05 -0.25 6.05
CA ASP A 22 4.17 1.17 5.80
C ASP A 22 5.53 1.52 5.15
N PRO A 23 5.55 2.47 4.21
CA PRO A 23 6.79 2.93 3.62
C PRO A 23 7.68 3.61 4.66
N THR A 24 8.99 3.50 4.45
CA THR A 24 10.01 4.15 5.28
C THR A 24 10.75 5.21 4.49
N VAL A 25 11.36 6.19 5.17
CA VAL A 25 12.08 7.28 4.53
C VAL A 25 13.53 7.34 4.97
N ALA A 26 14.41 7.67 4.02
CA ALA A 26 15.81 8.02 4.25
C ALA A 26 16.17 9.29 3.49
N ASN A 27 17.25 9.97 3.90
CA ASN A 27 17.76 11.19 3.28
C ASN A 27 16.73 12.32 3.17
N LEU A 28 15.75 12.35 4.07
CA LEU A 28 14.75 13.42 4.11
C LEU A 28 15.42 14.75 4.41
N THR A 29 15.02 15.80 3.67
CA THR A 29 15.46 17.18 3.93
C THR A 29 15.34 17.52 5.43
N SER A 30 16.40 18.10 5.99
CA SER A 30 16.47 18.43 7.41
C SER A 30 15.34 19.36 7.84
N GLY A 31 14.78 19.09 9.02
CA GLY A 31 13.67 19.87 9.58
C GLY A 31 12.29 19.44 9.11
N LEU A 32 12.19 18.47 8.17
CA LEU A 32 10.95 17.85 7.76
C LEU A 32 10.70 16.54 8.49
N SER A 33 9.47 16.07 8.51
CA SER A 33 9.06 14.77 9.03
C SER A 33 8.37 13.91 7.96
N PHE A 34 8.20 12.62 8.26
CA PHE A 34 7.50 11.65 7.39
C PHE A 34 6.48 10.89 8.22
N GLY A 35 5.28 10.68 7.69
CA GLY A 35 4.24 9.96 8.42
C GLY A 35 2.99 9.67 7.61
N GLU A 36 2.11 8.84 8.20
CA GLU A 36 0.80 8.53 7.63
C GLU A 36 -0.17 9.69 7.81
N TYR A 37 -0.98 9.95 6.78
CA TYR A 37 -2.03 10.95 6.81
C TYR A 37 -3.39 10.31 7.02
N SER A 38 -4.07 10.74 8.09
CA SER A 38 -5.41 10.25 8.46
C SER A 38 -6.40 11.37 8.80
N SER A 39 -6.06 12.64 8.46
CA SER A 39 -6.93 13.78 8.74
C SER A 39 -8.09 13.89 7.73
N PRO A 40 -9.26 14.40 8.14
CA PRO A 40 -10.37 14.72 7.24
C PRO A 40 -10.12 15.98 6.39
N THR A 41 -9.06 16.75 6.67
CA THR A 41 -8.73 17.95 5.87
C THR A 41 -8.45 17.54 4.42
N PRO A 42 -9.01 18.24 3.42
CA PRO A 42 -8.79 17.91 2.03
C PRO A 42 -7.31 17.97 1.64
N VAL A 43 -6.84 16.88 1.02
CA VAL A 43 -5.48 16.81 0.46
C VAL A 43 -5.43 17.59 -0.84
N GLY A 44 -4.46 18.49 -0.96
CA GLY A 44 -4.22 19.19 -2.22
C GLY A 44 -5.13 20.39 -2.48
N GLN A 45 -5.53 21.05 -1.42
CA GLN A 45 -6.23 22.33 -1.49
C GLN A 45 -5.50 23.43 -0.70
N GLY A 46 -4.21 23.24 -0.37
CA GLY A 46 -3.46 24.18 0.45
C GLY A 46 -4.06 24.39 1.83
N GLN A 47 -4.49 23.32 2.48
CA GLN A 47 -5.14 23.38 3.79
C GLN A 47 -4.46 22.52 4.85
N VAL A 48 -3.49 21.70 4.42
CA VAL A 48 -2.75 20.83 5.35
C VAL A 48 -1.65 21.61 6.05
N ASP A 49 -0.97 22.50 5.32
CA ASP A 49 0.03 23.46 5.85
C ASP A 49 1.04 22.81 6.81
N SER A 50 1.67 21.73 6.37
CA SER A 50 2.52 20.91 7.23
C SER A 50 3.92 20.70 6.64
N ASP A 51 4.91 20.67 7.53
CA ASP A 51 6.30 20.30 7.24
C ASP A 51 6.52 18.77 7.20
N THR A 52 5.44 18.00 7.05
CA THR A 52 5.49 16.55 6.97
C THR A 52 5.24 16.09 5.54
N LEU A 53 6.16 15.28 5.00
CA LEU A 53 5.91 14.45 3.84
C LEU A 53 4.97 13.32 4.27
N TYR A 54 3.78 13.31 3.71
CA TYR A 54 2.79 12.33 4.09
C TYR A 54 2.68 11.20 3.08
N PHE A 55 2.33 10.01 3.59
CA PHE A 55 1.78 8.94 2.80
C PHE A 55 0.35 8.61 3.25
N ILE A 56 -0.46 8.11 2.32
CA ILE A 56 -1.78 7.55 2.58
C ILE A 56 -1.75 6.11 2.12
N ASP A 57 -2.16 5.19 3.01
CA ASP A 57 -2.41 3.79 2.69
C ASP A 57 -3.71 3.68 1.88
N GLU A 58 -3.59 3.43 0.57
CA GLU A 58 -4.70 3.33 -0.36
C GLU A 58 -5.08 1.87 -0.67
N LYS A 59 -6.11 1.69 -1.49
CA LYS A 59 -6.61 0.36 -1.84
C LYS A 59 -5.68 -0.40 -2.78
N VAL A 60 -5.88 -1.71 -2.80
CA VAL A 60 -5.34 -2.59 -3.83
C VAL A 60 -6.28 -2.60 -5.04
N GLY A 61 -5.71 -2.55 -6.24
CA GLY A 61 -6.45 -2.63 -7.51
C GLY A 61 -5.64 -3.31 -8.61
N ALA A 62 -6.04 -3.13 -9.86
CA ALA A 62 -5.42 -3.80 -11.00
C ALA A 62 -3.93 -3.45 -11.21
N LEU A 63 -3.48 -2.27 -10.78
CA LEU A 63 -2.08 -1.83 -10.86
C LEU A 63 -1.24 -2.24 -9.64
N GLY A 64 -1.83 -2.88 -8.65
CA GLY A 64 -1.18 -3.27 -7.41
C GLY A 64 -1.71 -2.53 -6.19
N LYS A 65 -0.93 -2.51 -5.10
CA LYS A 65 -1.16 -1.71 -3.90
C LYS A 65 -0.85 -0.26 -4.21
N ALA A 66 -1.77 0.65 -3.88
CA ALA A 66 -1.58 2.08 -4.10
C ALA A 66 -1.15 2.78 -2.81
N TRP A 67 -0.33 3.80 -2.98
CA TRP A 67 0.16 4.71 -1.96
C TRP A 67 0.08 6.12 -2.50
N TYR A 68 -0.54 7.05 -1.76
CA TYR A 68 -0.57 8.46 -2.14
C TYR A 68 0.47 9.21 -1.32
N ILE A 69 1.43 9.82 -1.99
CA ILE A 69 2.53 10.57 -1.36
C ILE A 69 2.29 12.05 -1.66
N PHE A 70 2.31 12.91 -0.64
CA PHE A 70 2.14 14.34 -0.84
C PHE A 70 2.90 15.17 0.19
N PHE A 71 3.25 16.38 -0.22
CA PHE A 71 3.88 17.40 0.63
C PHE A 71 3.19 18.74 0.39
N ASP A 72 2.54 19.29 1.42
CA ASP A 72 1.72 20.52 1.36
C ASP A 72 2.18 21.48 2.48
N PRO A 73 3.30 22.20 2.28
CA PRO A 73 3.82 23.16 3.27
C PRO A 73 3.06 24.49 3.21
N ALA A 74 3.01 25.24 4.32
CA ALA A 74 2.41 26.57 4.42
C ALA A 74 3.05 27.66 3.52
N GLY A 75 4.02 27.28 2.71
CA GLY A 75 4.73 28.17 1.79
C GLY A 75 5.65 27.38 0.88
N SER A 76 6.57 28.05 0.17
CA SER A 76 7.48 27.32 -0.72
C SER A 76 8.58 26.62 0.06
N LYS A 77 8.73 25.30 -0.15
CA LYS A 77 9.82 24.48 0.42
C LYS A 77 10.37 23.48 -0.58
N ASP A 78 11.70 23.33 -0.56
CA ASP A 78 12.38 22.27 -1.28
C ASP A 78 12.39 21.00 -0.40
N ILE A 79 12.08 19.85 -0.99
CA ILE A 79 12.12 18.55 -0.34
C ILE A 79 12.84 17.52 -1.19
N PHE A 80 13.76 16.82 -0.57
CA PHE A 80 14.41 15.61 -1.10
C PHE A 80 14.17 14.45 -0.14
N ALA A 81 13.81 13.27 -0.67
CA ALA A 81 13.63 12.06 0.12
C ALA A 81 13.82 10.80 -0.72
N ASN A 82 14.27 9.73 -0.06
CA ASN A 82 14.21 8.37 -0.57
C ASN A 82 13.15 7.59 0.22
N ILE A 83 12.08 7.20 -0.44
CA ILE A 83 10.96 6.46 0.15
C ILE A 83 11.08 5.00 -0.27
N THR A 84 11.18 4.09 0.70
CA THR A 84 11.31 2.65 0.46
C THR A 84 10.00 1.95 0.81
N PHE A 85 9.46 1.21 -0.14
CA PHE A 85 8.27 0.37 0.01
C PHE A 85 8.67 -1.08 0.29
N ASP A 86 7.74 -1.88 0.80
CA ASP A 86 7.92 -3.31 1.08
C ASP A 86 7.96 -4.19 -0.19
N ALA A 87 7.51 -3.66 -1.34
CA ALA A 87 7.46 -4.35 -2.62
C ALA A 87 7.94 -3.46 -3.77
N PRO A 88 8.37 -4.04 -4.91
CA PRO A 88 8.79 -3.28 -6.09
C PRO A 88 7.71 -2.33 -6.59
N ILE A 89 8.11 -1.12 -6.99
CA ILE A 89 7.24 -0.13 -7.61
C ILE A 89 6.94 -0.56 -9.04
N THR A 90 5.67 -0.60 -9.42
CA THR A 90 5.17 -0.99 -10.75
C THR A 90 4.72 0.20 -11.59
N GLY A 91 4.46 1.34 -10.96
CA GLY A 91 4.06 2.55 -11.66
C GLY A 91 3.92 3.75 -10.75
N VAL A 92 3.91 4.94 -11.35
CA VAL A 92 3.70 6.21 -10.64
C VAL A 92 2.78 7.11 -11.48
N PHE A 93 1.75 7.64 -10.84
CA PHE A 93 0.89 8.69 -11.40
C PHE A 93 1.30 10.04 -10.80
N SER A 94 1.67 10.99 -11.65
CA SER A 94 2.10 12.33 -11.25
C SER A 94 1.29 13.46 -11.89
N SER A 95 0.46 13.16 -12.87
CA SER A 95 -0.40 14.15 -13.53
C SER A 95 -1.78 14.24 -12.86
N LYS A 96 -2.38 15.44 -12.86
CA LYS A 96 -3.74 15.66 -12.37
C LYS A 96 -4.76 14.67 -12.94
N ALA A 97 -4.74 14.45 -14.25
CA ALA A 97 -5.69 13.58 -14.92
C ALA A 97 -5.63 12.13 -14.38
N ASN A 98 -4.42 11.61 -14.16
CA ASN A 98 -4.23 10.26 -13.63
C ASN A 98 -4.58 10.17 -12.15
N LEU A 99 -4.24 11.18 -11.35
CA LEU A 99 -4.54 11.22 -9.93
C LEU A 99 -6.05 11.29 -9.71
N ASP A 100 -6.75 12.23 -10.33
CA ASP A 100 -8.20 12.39 -10.20
C ASP A 100 -8.96 11.17 -10.75
N GLY A 101 -8.58 10.70 -11.94
CA GLY A 101 -9.22 9.56 -12.59
C GLY A 101 -9.08 8.25 -11.81
N SER A 102 -8.08 8.15 -10.95
CA SER A 102 -7.82 6.95 -10.14
C SER A 102 -8.37 7.02 -8.71
N ASN A 103 -8.85 8.17 -8.23
CA ASN A 103 -9.35 8.32 -6.86
C ASN A 103 -10.50 7.36 -6.52
N ALA A 104 -11.44 7.14 -7.44
CA ALA A 104 -12.56 6.25 -7.21
C ALA A 104 -12.12 4.79 -7.00
N THR A 105 -11.05 4.36 -7.68
CA THR A 105 -10.56 2.99 -7.64
C THR A 105 -9.64 2.76 -6.44
N TYR A 106 -8.69 3.67 -6.21
CA TYR A 106 -7.60 3.46 -5.27
C TYR A 106 -7.73 4.25 -3.98
N GLY A 107 -8.48 5.36 -3.99
CA GLY A 107 -8.58 6.27 -2.85
C GLY A 107 -8.96 5.58 -1.54
N ALA A 108 -8.28 5.96 -0.46
CA ALA A 108 -8.53 5.47 0.88
C ALA A 108 -9.90 5.94 1.40
N PRO A 109 -10.63 5.11 2.14
CA PRO A 109 -11.89 5.51 2.76
C PRO A 109 -11.68 6.69 3.74
N GLY A 110 -12.55 7.67 3.69
CA GLY A 110 -12.53 8.82 4.61
C GLY A 110 -11.53 9.93 4.25
N ILE A 111 -10.68 9.72 3.24
CA ILE A 111 -9.78 10.76 2.74
C ILE A 111 -10.49 11.58 1.65
N ASN A 112 -10.43 12.89 1.80
CA ASN A 112 -10.91 13.84 0.80
C ASN A 112 -9.74 14.25 -0.13
N TYR A 113 -9.72 13.71 -1.33
CA TYR A 113 -8.76 14.12 -2.38
C TYR A 113 -9.29 15.37 -3.06
N GLY A 114 -8.73 16.52 -2.77
CA GLY A 114 -9.18 17.79 -3.31
C GLY A 114 -9.24 17.84 -4.84
N THR A 115 -9.87 18.87 -5.37
CA THR A 115 -10.12 19.06 -6.80
C THR A 115 -9.34 20.24 -7.41
N SER A 116 -8.29 20.73 -6.72
CA SER A 116 -7.46 21.84 -7.21
C SER A 116 -6.97 21.60 -8.64
N ILE A 117 -6.87 22.67 -9.42
CA ILE A 117 -6.27 22.62 -10.77
C ILE A 117 -4.76 22.39 -10.73
N PHE A 118 -4.12 22.61 -9.57
CA PHE A 118 -2.68 22.45 -9.34
C PHE A 118 -2.31 21.07 -8.76
N ILE A 119 -3.15 20.06 -8.97
CA ILE A 119 -2.85 18.68 -8.54
C ILE A 119 -1.81 18.05 -9.46
N GLY A 120 -0.80 17.42 -8.88
CA GLY A 120 0.26 16.70 -9.59
C GLY A 120 1.63 17.30 -9.33
N LEU A 121 2.56 17.06 -10.24
CA LEU A 121 3.89 17.63 -10.22
C LEU A 121 4.04 18.66 -11.33
N GLU A 122 4.73 19.74 -11.05
CA GLU A 122 5.15 20.72 -12.03
C GLU A 122 6.41 20.28 -12.77
N SER A 123 6.79 21.06 -13.81
CA SER A 123 7.94 20.74 -14.68
C SER A 123 9.30 20.71 -13.97
N ARG A 124 9.38 21.32 -12.81
CA ARG A 124 10.59 21.37 -11.98
C ARG A 124 10.72 20.15 -11.09
N ASP A 125 9.60 19.58 -10.67
CA ASP A 125 9.58 18.51 -9.69
C ASP A 125 9.93 17.18 -10.34
N GLN A 126 10.83 16.46 -9.71
CA GLN A 126 11.38 15.23 -10.26
C GLN A 126 11.17 14.06 -9.31
N PHE A 127 11.03 12.90 -9.90
CA PHE A 127 11.12 11.64 -9.19
C PHE A 127 11.86 10.60 -10.04
N SER A 128 12.43 9.61 -9.35
CA SER A 128 12.99 8.43 -9.99
C SER A 128 12.64 7.17 -9.19
N VAL A 129 12.61 6.03 -9.88
CA VAL A 129 12.28 4.74 -9.29
C VAL A 129 13.43 3.76 -9.50
N ALA A 130 13.87 3.11 -8.43
CA ALA A 130 14.87 2.05 -8.45
C ALA A 130 14.38 0.86 -7.59
N GLY A 131 13.78 -0.14 -8.24
CA GLY A 131 13.20 -1.29 -7.55
C GLY A 131 12.02 -0.89 -6.66
N ASN A 132 12.19 -0.95 -5.35
CA ASN A 132 11.20 -0.55 -4.36
C ASN A 132 11.48 0.83 -3.73
N VAL A 133 12.44 1.57 -4.27
CA VAL A 133 12.79 2.91 -3.78
C VAL A 133 12.30 3.97 -4.75
N LEU A 134 11.56 4.94 -4.22
CA LEU A 134 11.18 6.17 -4.88
C LEU A 134 12.08 7.30 -4.35
N THR A 135 12.81 7.98 -5.23
CA THR A 135 13.51 9.21 -4.90
C THR A 135 12.69 10.39 -5.41
N ILE A 136 12.46 11.38 -4.57
CA ILE A 136 11.78 12.63 -4.91
C ILE A 136 12.71 13.83 -4.72
N ASP A 137 12.56 14.83 -5.58
CA ASP A 137 13.22 16.14 -5.52
C ASP A 137 12.21 17.18 -6.01
N TRP A 138 11.48 17.78 -5.07
CA TRP A 138 10.38 18.71 -5.35
C TRP A 138 10.62 20.08 -4.73
N ARG A 139 9.97 21.06 -5.31
CA ARG A 139 9.79 22.37 -4.70
C ARG A 139 8.30 22.64 -4.52
N ALA A 140 7.77 22.12 -3.45
CA ALA A 140 6.37 22.29 -3.14
C ALA A 140 6.04 23.76 -2.83
N VAL A 141 4.96 24.20 -3.44
CA VAL A 141 4.31 25.50 -3.20
C VAL A 141 2.84 25.18 -2.96
N ASP A 142 2.16 25.89 -2.05
CA ASP A 142 0.73 25.74 -1.83
C ASP A 142 -0.03 25.69 -3.19
N PRO A 143 -0.84 24.66 -3.47
CA PRO A 143 -1.38 23.60 -2.61
C PRO A 143 -0.56 22.28 -2.55
N GLY A 144 0.76 22.34 -2.71
CA GLY A 144 1.68 21.25 -2.55
C GLY A 144 1.73 20.24 -3.70
N ASP A 145 2.75 19.36 -3.65
CA ASP A 145 3.05 18.34 -4.63
C ASP A 145 2.57 16.98 -4.21
N ARG A 146 2.23 16.15 -5.20
CA ARG A 146 1.69 14.82 -4.93
C ARG A 146 1.81 13.85 -6.08
N ILE A 147 1.93 12.57 -5.72
CA ILE A 147 1.93 11.45 -6.67
C ILE A 147 1.18 10.27 -6.06
N ARG A 148 0.76 9.34 -6.91
CA ARG A 148 0.30 8.01 -6.51
C ARG A 148 1.28 6.97 -6.99
N VAL A 149 1.78 6.15 -6.07
CA VAL A 149 2.74 5.08 -6.31
C VAL A 149 2.00 3.75 -6.27
N PHE A 150 2.31 2.87 -7.20
CA PHE A 150 1.79 1.50 -7.20
C PHE A 150 2.93 0.55 -6.92
N THR A 151 2.71 -0.37 -5.98
CA THR A 151 3.66 -1.43 -5.67
C THR A 151 3.06 -2.78 -6.00
N GLN A 152 3.92 -3.75 -6.29
CA GLN A 152 3.49 -5.11 -6.54
C GLN A 152 2.77 -5.65 -5.30
N THR A 153 1.62 -6.27 -5.50
CA THR A 153 1.00 -7.04 -4.43
C THR A 153 1.73 -8.37 -4.30
N SER A 154 2.16 -8.71 -3.09
CA SER A 154 2.61 -10.06 -2.82
C SER A 154 1.46 -11.02 -3.13
N ALA A 155 1.71 -12.01 -3.98
CA ALA A 155 0.74 -13.06 -4.22
C ALA A 155 0.56 -13.83 -2.90
N VAL A 156 -0.51 -13.52 -2.17
CA VAL A 156 -0.93 -14.34 -1.03
C VAL A 156 -1.39 -15.66 -1.63
N PRO A 157 -0.81 -16.83 -1.25
CA PRO A 157 -1.30 -18.11 -1.72
C PRO A 157 -2.79 -18.18 -1.40
N GLU A 158 -3.61 -18.43 -2.42
CA GLU A 158 -5.06 -18.46 -2.25
C GLU A 158 -5.45 -19.51 -1.18
N PRO A 159 -6.55 -19.29 -0.44
CA PRO A 159 -7.02 -20.25 0.58
C PRO A 159 -7.15 -21.69 0.05
N GLU A 160 -7.43 -21.82 -1.26
CA GLU A 160 -7.47 -23.10 -1.97
C GLU A 160 -6.11 -23.83 -1.98
N THR A 161 -4.99 -23.10 -2.08
CA THR A 161 -3.64 -23.67 -2.03
C THR A 161 -3.37 -24.29 -0.65
N TYR A 162 -3.76 -23.62 0.42
CA TYR A 162 -3.65 -24.16 1.77
C TYR A 162 -4.60 -25.33 1.99
N ALA A 163 -5.83 -25.27 1.43
CA ALA A 163 -6.78 -26.37 1.50
C ALA A 163 -6.27 -27.62 0.78
N LEU A 164 -5.70 -27.45 -0.42
CA LEU A 164 -5.07 -28.54 -1.19
C LEU A 164 -3.85 -29.13 -0.46
N PHE A 165 -3.01 -28.29 0.13
CA PHE A 165 -1.86 -28.74 0.91
C PHE A 165 -2.29 -29.55 2.14
N MET A 166 -3.28 -29.07 2.88
CA MET A 166 -3.85 -29.79 4.03
C MET A 166 -4.53 -31.09 3.62
N ALA A 167 -5.28 -31.09 2.51
CA ALA A 167 -5.89 -32.30 1.97
C ALA A 167 -4.84 -33.34 1.55
N GLY A 168 -3.75 -32.89 0.96
CA GLY A 168 -2.60 -33.75 0.61
C GLY A 168 -1.93 -34.37 1.85
N LEU A 169 -1.69 -33.58 2.89
CA LEU A 169 -1.13 -34.10 4.16
C LEU A 169 -2.06 -35.10 4.84
N LEU A 170 -3.37 -34.85 4.84
CA LEU A 170 -4.36 -35.80 5.40
C LEU A 170 -4.39 -37.08 4.60
N ALA A 171 -4.33 -37.04 3.27
CA ALA A 171 -4.29 -38.24 2.43
C ALA A 171 -3.03 -39.10 2.70
N VAL A 172 -1.86 -38.45 2.78
CA VAL A 172 -0.59 -39.13 3.10
C VAL A 172 -0.64 -39.73 4.51
N GLY A 173 -1.14 -38.99 5.49
CA GLY A 173 -1.30 -39.51 6.88
C GLY A 173 -2.24 -40.68 6.96
N PHE A 174 -3.32 -40.69 6.18
CA PHE A 174 -4.26 -41.80 6.13
C PHE A 174 -3.63 -43.07 5.52
N ILE A 175 -2.88 -42.93 4.45
CA ILE A 175 -2.16 -44.05 3.79
C ILE A 175 -1.07 -44.61 4.72
N ALA A 176 -0.29 -43.75 5.36
CA ALA A 176 0.74 -44.17 6.31
C ALA A 176 0.16 -44.99 7.48
N ARG A 177 -0.97 -44.52 8.05
CA ARG A 177 -1.66 -45.24 9.15
C ARG A 177 -2.23 -46.59 8.73
N ARG A 178 -2.59 -46.75 7.46
CA ARG A 178 -3.10 -48.03 6.95
C ARG A 178 -1.99 -49.08 6.84
N ARG A 179 -0.78 -48.66 6.41
CA ARG A 179 0.41 -49.54 6.31
C ARG A 179 0.97 -50.02 7.62
N THR A 180 0.71 -49.38 8.74
CA THR A 180 1.19 -49.79 10.07
C THR A 180 0.21 -50.74 10.79
N ARG A 181 -0.91 -51.11 10.16
CA ARG A 181 -1.92 -52.02 10.73
C ARG A 181 -1.95 -53.42 10.13
N ASP A 182 -1.18 -53.61 9.07
CA ASP A 182 -0.89 -54.92 8.44
C ASP A 182 0.49 -55.40 8.91
#